data_d0c2fefb16a6e3479b182b0055ab2cb6
#
_entry.id   d0c2fefb16a6e3479b182b0055ab2cb6
#
_cell.length_a   1.000
_cell.length_b   1.000
_cell.length_c   1.000
_cell.angle_alpha   90.00
_cell.angle_beta   90.00
_cell.angle_gamma   90.00
#
_symmetry.space_group_name_H-M   'P 1'
#
loop_
_entity.id
_entity.type
_entity.pdbx_description
1 polymer ?
#
loop_
_entity_poly.entity_id
_entity_poly.type
_entity_poly.pdbx_seq_one_letter_code
_entity_poly.pdbx_strand_id
1 'polypeptide(L)'
;MYDLGHLGLVASIVDQIGLVQTVDQFVGPRPGEKVSTGMALKAAILNALGFVTSPLYLFGHFFQGKPTELLLGPGITPELLNDDRMGRMLDSLYAAGVTELFVEVAKSARRAFPFPVRALHVDSTSFHVHGVYGSGEEGQTDTGDEPLVIRLTHGYSRDHRPDLKQWVMNLICADTGGIPLLFAPGDGNQSDQEALVPLLARYRQGLELGEVVVLDGASYSQENLGA
;
A
#
# COMPACT_ATOMS: atom_id res chain seq x y z
N MET A 1 -3.27 8.87 32.83
CA MET A 1 -3.65 9.78 31.70
C MET A 1 -3.03 9.19 30.44
N TYR A 2 -3.83 8.93 29.41
CA TYR A 2 -3.30 8.42 28.13
C TYR A 2 -3.01 9.58 27.21
N ASP A 3 -1.90 9.53 26.49
CA ASP A 3 -1.59 10.49 25.43
C ASP A 3 -2.11 9.94 24.09
N LEU A 4 -3.09 10.63 23.52
CA LEU A 4 -3.65 10.29 22.23
C LEU A 4 -2.86 10.94 21.08
N GLY A 5 -2.24 12.09 21.33
CA GLY A 5 -1.52 12.86 20.32
C GLY A 5 -2.35 13.06 19.05
N HIS A 6 -1.67 13.06 17.91
CA HIS A 6 -2.31 13.15 16.57
C HIS A 6 -2.94 11.83 16.10
N LEU A 7 -2.67 10.70 16.78
CA LEU A 7 -3.18 9.37 16.37
C LEU A 7 -4.70 9.29 16.40
N GLY A 8 -5.36 10.04 17.28
CA GLY A 8 -6.82 10.12 17.31
C GLY A 8 -7.40 10.71 16.02
N LEU A 9 -6.74 11.72 15.45
CA LEU A 9 -7.14 12.29 14.16
C LEU A 9 -6.94 11.29 13.02
N VAL A 10 -5.79 10.64 12.98
CA VAL A 10 -5.50 9.60 11.96
C VAL A 10 -6.50 8.47 12.07
N ALA A 11 -6.75 7.95 13.27
CA ALA A 11 -7.72 6.87 13.50
C ALA A 11 -9.12 7.27 13.02
N SER A 12 -9.56 8.51 13.32
CA SER A 12 -10.86 9.03 12.87
C SER A 12 -10.97 9.11 11.35
N ILE A 13 -9.93 9.56 10.65
CA ILE A 13 -9.93 9.62 9.18
C ILE A 13 -9.99 8.21 8.61
N VAL A 14 -9.21 7.26 9.14
CA VAL A 14 -9.23 5.86 8.73
C VAL A 14 -10.63 5.24 8.91
N ASP A 15 -11.31 5.56 10.02
CA ASP A 15 -12.68 5.11 10.28
C ASP A 15 -13.69 5.73 9.30
N GLN A 16 -13.57 7.03 9.01
CA GLN A 16 -14.45 7.73 8.06
C GLN A 16 -14.26 7.21 6.62
N ILE A 17 -13.06 6.87 6.22
CA ILE A 17 -12.76 6.20 4.94
C ILE A 17 -13.42 4.81 4.90
N GLY A 18 -13.66 4.17 6.04
CA GLY A 18 -14.15 2.80 6.10
C GLY A 18 -13.10 1.76 5.74
N LEU A 19 -11.81 2.07 6.04
CA LEU A 19 -10.69 1.21 5.65
C LEU A 19 -10.82 -0.20 6.23
N VAL A 20 -11.13 -0.32 7.50
CA VAL A 20 -11.24 -1.63 8.18
C VAL A 20 -12.28 -2.51 7.50
N GLN A 21 -13.47 -1.94 7.25
CA GLN A 21 -14.58 -2.66 6.63
C GLN A 21 -14.24 -3.05 5.18
N THR A 22 -13.63 -2.14 4.42
CA THR A 22 -13.21 -2.40 3.03
C THR A 22 -12.20 -3.54 2.96
N VAL A 23 -11.19 -3.51 3.82
CA VAL A 23 -10.15 -4.56 3.86
C VAL A 23 -10.74 -5.90 4.29
N ASP A 24 -11.54 -5.92 5.35
CA ASP A 24 -12.13 -7.16 5.87
C ASP A 24 -13.12 -7.80 4.88
N GLN A 25 -13.86 -6.99 4.13
CA GLN A 25 -14.73 -7.48 3.06
C GLN A 25 -13.94 -8.04 1.88
N PHE A 26 -12.84 -7.39 1.52
CA PHE A 26 -12.02 -7.78 0.38
C PHE A 26 -11.22 -9.07 0.66
N VAL A 27 -10.61 -9.16 1.83
CA VAL A 27 -9.80 -10.33 2.24
C VAL A 27 -10.67 -11.52 2.67
N GLY A 28 -11.88 -11.23 3.17
CA GLY A 28 -12.77 -12.21 3.75
C GLY A 28 -12.51 -12.53 5.24
N PRO A 29 -13.51 -13.10 5.93
CA PRO A 29 -13.41 -13.37 7.35
C PRO A 29 -12.49 -14.56 7.62
N ARG A 30 -11.71 -14.46 8.71
CA ARG A 30 -10.90 -15.58 9.24
C ARG A 30 -11.47 -16.02 10.58
N PRO A 31 -12.00 -17.24 10.69
CA PRO A 31 -12.58 -17.76 11.94
C PRO A 31 -11.56 -17.75 13.09
N GLY A 32 -11.99 -17.29 14.27
CA GLY A 32 -11.18 -17.30 15.50
C GLY A 32 -10.19 -16.14 15.65
N GLU A 33 -10.07 -15.21 14.71
CA GLU A 33 -9.25 -14.02 14.87
C GLU A 33 -9.96 -12.98 15.77
N LYS A 34 -9.26 -12.53 16.82
CA LYS A 34 -9.73 -11.45 17.70
C LYS A 34 -9.50 -10.05 17.10
N VAL A 35 -8.49 -9.91 16.26
CA VAL A 35 -8.13 -8.70 15.54
C VAL A 35 -8.26 -9.01 14.06
N SER A 36 -9.15 -8.35 13.35
CA SER A 36 -9.33 -8.56 11.90
C SER A 36 -8.13 -8.06 11.09
N THR A 37 -8.04 -8.47 9.82
CA THR A 37 -6.98 -8.01 8.91
C THR A 37 -7.03 -6.49 8.73
N GLY A 38 -8.21 -5.91 8.54
CA GLY A 38 -8.39 -4.47 8.42
C GLY A 38 -8.01 -3.72 9.70
N MET A 39 -8.33 -4.29 10.86
CA MET A 39 -7.96 -3.68 12.15
C MET A 39 -6.44 -3.74 12.39
N ALA A 40 -5.79 -4.85 12.03
CA ALA A 40 -4.33 -4.97 12.09
C ALA A 40 -3.65 -3.98 11.12
N LEU A 41 -4.22 -3.78 9.92
CA LEU A 41 -3.73 -2.76 8.99
C LEU A 41 -3.92 -1.34 9.53
N LYS A 42 -5.08 -1.02 10.15
CA LYS A 42 -5.26 0.26 10.85
C LYS A 42 -4.19 0.46 11.92
N ALA A 43 -3.90 -0.55 12.72
CA ALA A 43 -2.83 -0.49 13.72
C ALA A 43 -1.46 -0.23 13.07
N ALA A 44 -1.14 -0.87 11.93
CA ALA A 44 0.09 -0.64 11.19
C ALA A 44 0.21 0.81 10.69
N ILE A 45 -0.88 1.39 10.18
CA ILE A 45 -0.93 2.80 9.75
C ILE A 45 -0.67 3.73 10.93
N LEU A 46 -1.30 3.48 12.09
CA LEU A 46 -1.08 4.30 13.28
C LEU A 46 0.37 4.21 13.77
N ASN A 47 0.99 3.03 13.73
CA ASN A 47 2.40 2.89 14.06
C ASN A 47 3.30 3.63 13.06
N ALA A 48 3.04 3.52 11.76
CA ALA A 48 3.85 4.16 10.72
C ALA A 48 3.77 5.69 10.76
N LEU A 49 2.62 6.24 11.15
CA LEU A 49 2.39 7.69 11.27
C LEU A 49 2.63 8.21 12.69
N GLY A 50 3.08 7.39 13.62
CA GLY A 50 3.46 7.80 14.97
C GLY A 50 4.75 8.61 14.98
N PHE A 51 4.94 9.46 16.00
CA PHE A 51 6.21 10.19 16.19
C PHE A 51 7.39 9.26 16.46
N VAL A 52 7.11 8.08 17.03
CA VAL A 52 8.07 7.00 17.24
C VAL A 52 7.42 5.74 16.71
N THR A 53 8.08 5.04 15.82
CA THR A 53 7.62 3.78 15.26
C THR A 53 8.26 2.59 15.97
N SER A 54 7.58 1.45 15.96
CA SER A 54 8.14 0.19 16.45
C SER A 54 8.26 -0.81 15.30
N PRO A 55 9.37 -1.56 15.23
CA PRO A 55 9.51 -2.63 14.24
C PRO A 55 8.53 -3.77 14.53
N LEU A 56 8.36 -4.67 13.58
CA LEU A 56 7.35 -5.73 13.62
C LEU A 56 7.42 -6.58 14.89
N TYR A 57 8.62 -6.98 15.32
CA TYR A 57 8.83 -7.81 16.52
C TYR A 57 8.59 -7.08 17.85
N LEU A 58 8.47 -5.74 17.84
CA LEU A 58 8.12 -4.91 18.99
C LEU A 58 6.80 -4.15 18.78
N PHE A 59 6.00 -4.56 17.81
CA PHE A 59 4.84 -3.80 17.36
C PHE A 59 3.86 -3.47 18.50
N GLY A 60 3.55 -4.44 19.35
CA GLY A 60 2.68 -4.23 20.50
C GLY A 60 3.18 -3.17 21.49
N HIS A 61 4.51 -2.96 21.57
CA HIS A 61 5.10 -1.93 22.45
C HIS A 61 4.71 -0.51 22.04
N PHE A 62 4.48 -0.27 20.72
CA PHE A 62 4.00 1.02 20.25
C PHE A 62 2.68 1.43 20.94
N PHE A 63 1.81 0.48 21.23
CA PHE A 63 0.50 0.72 21.83
C PHE A 63 0.51 0.73 23.35
N GLN A 64 1.61 0.35 23.99
CA GLN A 64 1.72 0.43 25.46
C GLN A 64 1.60 1.89 25.92
N GLY A 65 0.75 2.12 26.94
CA GLY A 65 0.49 3.47 27.45
C GLY A 65 -0.43 4.34 26.56
N LYS A 66 -0.90 3.81 25.42
CA LYS A 66 -1.89 4.47 24.56
C LYS A 66 -3.31 3.90 24.81
N PRO A 67 -4.37 4.66 24.55
CA PRO A 67 -5.74 4.16 24.66
C PRO A 67 -6.09 3.27 23.45
N THR A 68 -5.56 2.06 23.43
CA THR A 68 -5.62 1.13 22.28
C THR A 68 -7.06 0.84 21.87
N GLU A 69 -7.95 0.58 22.83
CA GLU A 69 -9.38 0.33 22.56
C GLU A 69 -10.09 1.54 21.94
N LEU A 70 -9.69 2.75 22.30
CA LEU A 70 -10.25 3.97 21.71
C LEU A 70 -9.78 4.14 20.25
N LEU A 71 -8.53 3.77 19.98
CA LEU A 71 -7.92 3.89 18.63
C LEU A 71 -8.37 2.78 17.67
N LEU A 72 -8.52 1.55 18.18
CA LEU A 72 -8.71 0.35 17.36
C LEU A 72 -10.06 -0.35 17.59
N GLY A 73 -10.72 -0.11 18.71
CA GLY A 73 -12.00 -0.72 19.03
C GLY A 73 -11.98 -1.55 20.32
N PRO A 74 -13.17 -1.82 20.90
CA PRO A 74 -13.32 -2.52 22.16
C PRO A 74 -12.66 -3.90 22.17
N GLY A 75 -11.98 -4.26 23.25
CA GLY A 75 -11.33 -5.55 23.45
C GLY A 75 -10.00 -5.73 22.72
N ILE A 76 -9.51 -4.73 22.00
CA ILE A 76 -8.20 -4.79 21.35
C ILE A 76 -7.13 -4.24 22.28
N THR A 77 -6.23 -5.11 22.71
CA THR A 77 -5.14 -4.78 23.62
C THR A 77 -3.78 -4.84 22.89
N PRO A 78 -2.73 -4.19 23.42
CA PRO A 78 -1.39 -4.24 22.83
C PRO A 78 -0.86 -5.67 22.61
N GLU A 79 -1.20 -6.60 23.51
CA GLU A 79 -0.75 -8.00 23.46
C GLU A 79 -1.34 -8.78 22.26
N LEU A 80 -2.51 -8.35 21.76
CA LEU A 80 -3.13 -8.93 20.57
C LEU A 80 -2.47 -8.47 19.26
N LEU A 81 -1.67 -7.40 19.33
CA LEU A 81 -0.94 -6.81 18.20
C LEU A 81 0.51 -7.32 18.15
N ASN A 82 0.70 -8.61 18.29
CA ASN A 82 2.01 -9.24 18.23
C ASN A 82 2.48 -9.43 16.78
N ASP A 83 3.74 -9.82 16.62
CA ASP A 83 4.40 -10.06 15.33
C ASP A 83 3.70 -11.13 14.49
N ASP A 84 3.24 -12.23 15.11
CA ASP A 84 2.45 -13.26 14.44
C ASP A 84 1.15 -12.71 13.83
N ARG A 85 0.43 -11.83 14.56
CA ARG A 85 -0.79 -11.21 14.03
C ARG A 85 -0.48 -10.27 12.88
N MET A 86 0.59 -9.50 13.01
CA MET A 86 1.04 -8.59 11.94
C MET A 86 1.54 -9.35 10.72
N GLY A 87 2.28 -10.44 10.91
CA GLY A 87 2.70 -11.33 9.82
C GLY A 87 1.50 -11.90 9.05
N ARG A 88 0.52 -12.48 9.77
CA ARG A 88 -0.71 -12.98 9.13
C ARG A 88 -1.51 -11.91 8.40
N MET A 89 -1.49 -10.66 8.87
CA MET A 89 -2.09 -9.54 8.14
C MET A 89 -1.37 -9.30 6.81
N LEU A 90 -0.04 -9.26 6.81
CA LEU A 90 0.75 -9.07 5.59
C LEU A 90 0.52 -10.21 4.58
N ASP A 91 0.50 -11.47 5.04
CA ASP A 91 0.19 -12.63 4.20
C ASP A 91 -1.21 -12.53 3.58
N SER A 92 -2.18 -12.04 4.37
CA SER A 92 -3.55 -11.87 3.88
C SER A 92 -3.66 -10.78 2.80
N LEU A 93 -2.98 -9.66 3.00
CA LEU A 93 -2.94 -8.56 2.02
C LEU A 93 -2.25 -9.00 0.73
N TYR A 94 -1.15 -9.74 0.86
CA TYR A 94 -0.44 -10.29 -0.28
C TYR A 94 -1.32 -11.26 -1.08
N ALA A 95 -1.94 -12.23 -0.40
CA ALA A 95 -2.81 -13.22 -1.06
C ALA A 95 -4.04 -12.61 -1.72
N ALA A 96 -4.54 -11.49 -1.19
CA ALA A 96 -5.70 -10.78 -1.73
C ALA A 96 -5.36 -9.89 -2.95
N GLY A 97 -4.09 -9.54 -3.16
CA GLY A 97 -3.65 -8.60 -4.19
C GLY A 97 -3.64 -7.15 -3.68
N VAL A 98 -2.44 -6.65 -3.41
CA VAL A 98 -2.27 -5.32 -2.78
C VAL A 98 -2.72 -4.16 -3.66
N THR A 99 -2.59 -4.28 -4.98
CA THR A 99 -3.00 -3.23 -5.92
C THR A 99 -4.52 -3.11 -5.99
N GLU A 100 -5.22 -4.22 -6.15
CA GLU A 100 -6.68 -4.30 -6.21
C GLU A 100 -7.30 -3.80 -4.89
N LEU A 101 -6.74 -4.24 -3.77
CA LEU A 101 -7.16 -3.77 -2.46
C LEU A 101 -6.97 -2.26 -2.29
N PHE A 102 -5.82 -1.73 -2.75
CA PHE A 102 -5.56 -0.29 -2.69
C PHE A 102 -6.61 0.50 -3.49
N VAL A 103 -6.97 0.02 -4.68
CA VAL A 103 -8.03 0.64 -5.51
C VAL A 103 -9.38 0.66 -4.77
N GLU A 104 -9.76 -0.41 -4.09
CA GLU A 104 -11.01 -0.43 -3.33
C GLU A 104 -10.98 0.53 -2.14
N VAL A 105 -9.84 0.65 -1.45
CA VAL A 105 -9.65 1.65 -0.39
C VAL A 105 -9.72 3.07 -0.96
N ALA A 106 -9.09 3.34 -2.10
CA ALA A 106 -9.13 4.64 -2.76
C ALA A 106 -10.57 5.02 -3.18
N LYS A 107 -11.35 4.08 -3.72
CA LYS A 107 -12.78 4.27 -4.02
C LYS A 107 -13.57 4.59 -2.75
N SER A 108 -13.30 3.89 -1.65
CA SER A 108 -13.96 4.15 -0.36
C SER A 108 -13.62 5.53 0.17
N ALA A 109 -12.36 5.94 0.08
CA ALA A 109 -11.90 7.27 0.46
C ALA A 109 -12.58 8.37 -0.36
N ARG A 110 -12.71 8.20 -1.69
CA ARG A 110 -13.41 9.16 -2.55
C ARG A 110 -14.90 9.26 -2.24
N ARG A 111 -15.55 8.16 -1.84
CA ARG A 111 -16.95 8.20 -1.39
C ARG A 111 -17.10 8.97 -0.08
N ALA A 112 -16.18 8.79 0.86
CA ALA A 112 -16.21 9.49 2.14
C ALA A 112 -15.83 10.99 2.01
N PHE A 113 -14.87 11.29 1.16
CA PHE A 113 -14.33 12.63 0.92
C PHE A 113 -14.30 12.90 -0.59
N PRO A 114 -15.42 13.35 -1.18
CA PRO A 114 -15.47 13.63 -2.62
C PRO A 114 -14.53 14.77 -3.01
N PHE A 115 -13.71 14.55 -4.03
CA PHE A 115 -12.84 15.56 -4.63
C PHE A 115 -12.79 15.39 -6.15
N PRO A 116 -12.63 16.50 -6.90
CA PRO A 116 -12.50 16.42 -8.35
C PRO A 116 -11.15 15.81 -8.74
N VAL A 117 -11.12 15.02 -9.80
CA VAL A 117 -9.91 14.53 -10.45
C VAL A 117 -9.91 15.03 -11.88
N ARG A 118 -9.12 16.04 -12.18
CA ARG A 118 -9.01 16.67 -13.50
C ARG A 118 -7.83 16.13 -14.27
N ALA A 119 -6.75 15.83 -13.54
CA ALA A 119 -5.53 15.24 -14.08
C ALA A 119 -5.00 14.17 -13.14
N LEU A 120 -4.25 13.24 -13.69
CA LEU A 120 -3.54 12.19 -12.99
C LEU A 120 -2.05 12.44 -13.09
N HIS A 121 -1.36 12.40 -11.97
CA HIS A 121 0.08 12.39 -11.91
C HIS A 121 0.55 10.96 -11.69
N VAL A 122 1.40 10.49 -12.59
CA VAL A 122 1.92 9.12 -12.58
C VAL A 122 3.42 9.18 -12.43
N ASP A 123 3.94 8.51 -11.42
CA ASP A 123 5.38 8.48 -11.13
C ASP A 123 5.77 7.14 -10.51
N SER A 124 7.05 6.80 -10.66
CA SER A 124 7.65 5.61 -10.08
C SER A 124 8.76 6.01 -9.13
N THR A 125 8.85 5.29 -8.01
CA THR A 125 9.91 5.49 -7.00
C THR A 125 10.55 4.15 -6.67
N SER A 126 11.90 4.09 -6.65
CA SER A 126 12.63 2.90 -6.25
C SER A 126 12.94 2.92 -4.74
N PHE A 127 12.83 1.74 -4.12
CA PHE A 127 13.17 1.52 -2.72
C PHE A 127 14.28 0.48 -2.62
N HIS A 128 15.41 0.87 -2.05
CA HIS A 128 16.52 -0.01 -1.80
C HIS A 128 16.28 -0.90 -0.57
N VAL A 129 16.77 -2.13 -0.65
CA VAL A 129 16.72 -3.07 0.46
C VAL A 129 18.12 -3.45 0.89
N HIS A 130 18.34 -3.45 2.22
CA HIS A 130 19.58 -3.89 2.84
C HIS A 130 19.40 -5.30 3.38
N GLY A 131 20.27 -6.21 2.97
CA GLY A 131 20.25 -7.61 3.40
C GLY A 131 20.55 -8.57 2.27
N VAL A 132 20.62 -9.86 2.60
CA VAL A 132 20.76 -10.93 1.62
C VAL A 132 19.36 -11.40 1.24
N TYR A 133 18.89 -10.93 0.09
CA TYR A 133 17.66 -11.42 -0.52
C TYR A 133 18.01 -12.38 -1.62
N GLY A 134 17.58 -13.64 -1.50
CA GLY A 134 17.67 -14.60 -2.60
C GLY A 134 17.01 -14.02 -3.83
N SER A 135 17.65 -14.12 -5.00
CA SER A 135 16.93 -13.98 -6.27
C SER A 135 15.94 -15.14 -6.27
N GLY A 136 14.64 -14.86 -6.18
CA GLY A 136 13.61 -15.87 -6.44
C GLY A 136 14.00 -16.56 -7.75
N GLU A 137 13.95 -17.88 -7.77
CA GLU A 137 14.37 -18.67 -8.90
C GLU A 137 13.72 -18.12 -10.17
N GLU A 138 14.52 -17.98 -11.22
CA GLU A 138 14.04 -17.71 -12.55
C GLU A 138 13.05 -18.83 -12.90
N GLY A 139 11.74 -18.57 -12.87
CA GLY A 139 10.81 -19.57 -13.34
C GLY A 139 9.43 -19.66 -12.73
N GLN A 140 8.99 -18.76 -11.87
CA GLN A 140 7.55 -18.69 -11.63
C GLN A 140 6.89 -17.98 -12.82
N THR A 141 6.47 -18.81 -13.77
CA THR A 141 5.56 -18.40 -14.83
C THR A 141 4.26 -17.93 -14.19
N ASP A 142 3.80 -16.77 -14.63
CA ASP A 142 2.46 -16.25 -14.34
C ASP A 142 1.41 -17.33 -14.67
N THR A 143 0.98 -18.07 -13.66
CA THR A 143 -0.07 -19.09 -13.79
C THR A 143 -1.47 -18.48 -13.62
N GLY A 144 -1.58 -17.15 -13.59
CA GLY A 144 -2.85 -16.41 -13.67
C GLY A 144 -3.64 -16.35 -12.36
N ASP A 145 -3.43 -17.25 -11.41
CA ASP A 145 -4.19 -17.36 -10.16
C ASP A 145 -3.35 -17.05 -8.90
N GLU A 146 -2.03 -16.91 -9.03
CA GLU A 146 -1.17 -16.57 -7.89
C GLU A 146 -0.89 -15.06 -7.81
N PRO A 147 -0.80 -14.48 -6.59
CA PRO A 147 -0.45 -13.08 -6.42
C PRO A 147 0.90 -12.77 -7.08
N LEU A 148 0.99 -11.65 -7.76
CA LEU A 148 2.21 -11.21 -8.46
C LEU A 148 3.37 -11.08 -7.46
N VAL A 149 4.37 -11.93 -7.58
CA VAL A 149 5.61 -11.86 -6.78
C VAL A 149 6.56 -10.91 -7.47
N ILE A 150 6.81 -9.75 -6.86
CA ILE A 150 7.84 -8.82 -7.35
C ILE A 150 9.24 -9.34 -7.06
N ARG A 151 10.18 -9.08 -7.98
CA ARG A 151 11.58 -9.46 -7.82
C ARG A 151 12.40 -8.33 -7.24
N LEU A 152 13.04 -8.61 -6.09
CA LEU A 152 14.06 -7.74 -5.52
C LEU A 152 15.35 -7.93 -6.31
N THR A 153 15.68 -7.00 -7.19
CA THR A 153 16.84 -7.08 -8.08
C THR A 153 17.54 -5.74 -8.22
N HIS A 154 18.72 -5.75 -8.82
CA HIS A 154 19.43 -4.52 -9.15
C HIS A 154 18.73 -3.83 -10.33
N GLY A 155 18.62 -2.51 -10.27
CA GLY A 155 18.00 -1.69 -11.31
C GLY A 155 18.65 -0.32 -11.39
N TYR A 156 18.03 0.61 -12.10
CA TYR A 156 18.51 1.99 -12.13
C TYR A 156 18.34 2.63 -10.75
N SER A 157 19.46 2.94 -10.11
CA SER A 157 19.47 3.54 -8.77
C SER A 157 19.51 5.06 -8.87
N ARG A 158 18.42 5.73 -8.55
CA ARG A 158 18.35 7.20 -8.46
C ARG A 158 19.25 7.76 -7.33
N ASP A 159 19.47 6.98 -6.27
CA ASP A 159 20.28 7.35 -5.11
C ASP A 159 21.75 6.96 -5.23
N HIS A 160 22.21 6.57 -6.44
CA HIS A 160 23.59 6.15 -6.69
C HIS A 160 24.06 4.96 -5.82
N ARG A 161 23.16 4.00 -5.54
CA ARG A 161 23.42 2.77 -4.82
C ARG A 161 23.21 1.53 -5.70
N PRO A 162 24.01 1.38 -6.77
CA PRO A 162 23.89 0.22 -7.69
C PRO A 162 24.28 -1.11 -7.01
N ASP A 163 24.86 -1.05 -5.83
CA ASP A 163 25.23 -2.18 -4.99
C ASP A 163 24.05 -2.80 -4.25
N LEU A 164 22.91 -2.11 -4.16
CA LEU A 164 21.73 -2.58 -3.44
C LEU A 164 20.66 -3.08 -4.40
N LYS A 165 19.98 -4.16 -4.00
CA LYS A 165 18.74 -4.58 -4.63
C LYS A 165 17.63 -3.59 -4.28
N GLN A 166 16.63 -3.50 -5.17
CA GLN A 166 15.51 -2.58 -5.03
C GLN A 166 14.22 -3.21 -5.53
N TRP A 167 13.11 -2.57 -5.23
CA TRP A 167 11.81 -2.74 -5.87
C TRP A 167 11.27 -1.37 -6.28
N VAL A 168 10.31 -1.34 -7.17
CA VAL A 168 9.72 -0.10 -7.69
C VAL A 168 8.29 0.04 -7.19
N MET A 169 7.95 1.23 -6.72
CA MET A 169 6.59 1.64 -6.41
C MET A 169 6.06 2.51 -7.55
N ASN A 170 5.03 2.04 -8.23
CA ASN A 170 4.29 2.83 -9.20
C ASN A 170 3.10 3.47 -8.50
N LEU A 171 2.95 4.78 -8.61
CA LEU A 171 1.90 5.54 -7.93
C LEU A 171 1.14 6.41 -8.92
N ILE A 172 -0.18 6.41 -8.83
CA ILE A 172 -1.06 7.33 -9.54
C ILE A 172 -1.77 8.19 -8.52
N CYS A 173 -1.59 9.50 -8.63
CA CYS A 173 -2.19 10.49 -7.72
C CYS A 173 -3.12 11.43 -8.46
N ALA A 174 -4.18 11.88 -7.79
CA ALA A 174 -5.02 12.98 -8.26
C ALA A 174 -4.26 14.31 -8.22
N ASP A 175 -4.55 15.21 -9.16
CA ASP A 175 -4.08 16.60 -9.15
C ASP A 175 -4.52 17.38 -7.90
N THR A 176 -5.69 17.04 -7.39
CA THR A 176 -6.22 17.63 -6.18
C THR A 176 -5.59 17.00 -4.95
N GLY A 177 -4.70 17.73 -4.30
CA GLY A 177 -4.07 17.35 -3.03
C GLY A 177 -3.06 16.21 -3.13
N GLY A 178 -2.71 15.73 -4.33
CA GLY A 178 -1.77 14.62 -4.49
C GLY A 178 -2.28 13.30 -3.89
N ILE A 179 -3.60 13.11 -3.83
CA ILE A 179 -4.21 11.95 -3.18
C ILE A 179 -3.94 10.71 -4.04
N PRO A 180 -3.32 9.65 -3.48
CA PRO A 180 -3.03 8.44 -4.24
C PRO A 180 -4.32 7.66 -4.54
N LEU A 181 -4.48 7.31 -5.81
CA LEU A 181 -5.63 6.57 -6.34
C LEU A 181 -5.27 5.13 -6.68
N LEU A 182 -4.02 4.89 -7.01
CA LEU A 182 -3.50 3.57 -7.33
C LEU A 182 -2.06 3.44 -6.84
N PHE A 183 -1.77 2.28 -6.29
CA PHE A 183 -0.44 1.82 -5.90
C PHE A 183 -0.20 0.45 -6.52
N ALA A 184 0.94 0.27 -7.19
CA ALA A 184 1.34 -1.03 -7.71
C ALA A 184 2.85 -1.26 -7.48
N PRO A 185 3.22 -2.31 -6.75
CA PRO A 185 4.60 -2.72 -6.64
C PRO A 185 5.08 -3.34 -7.95
N GLY A 186 6.36 -3.15 -8.28
CA GLY A 186 7.00 -3.68 -9.47
C GLY A 186 8.40 -4.21 -9.21
N ASP A 187 8.92 -4.97 -10.15
CA ASP A 187 10.28 -5.51 -10.12
C ASP A 187 11.33 -4.40 -10.01
N GLY A 188 12.44 -4.66 -9.33
CA GLY A 188 13.47 -3.65 -9.09
C GLY A 188 14.16 -3.14 -10.36
N ASN A 189 14.06 -3.84 -11.45
CA ASN A 189 14.58 -3.43 -12.78
C ASN A 189 13.48 -2.98 -13.75
N GLN A 190 12.25 -2.86 -13.30
CA GLN A 190 11.13 -2.40 -14.13
C GLN A 190 11.36 -0.96 -14.58
N SER A 191 11.13 -0.68 -15.87
CA SER A 191 11.18 0.68 -16.41
C SER A 191 9.81 1.36 -16.28
N ASP A 192 9.81 2.68 -16.10
CA ASP A 192 8.60 3.50 -16.04
C ASP A 192 7.76 3.35 -17.32
N GLN A 193 8.43 3.23 -18.48
CA GLN A 193 7.77 3.11 -19.78
C GLN A 193 6.96 1.82 -19.93
N GLU A 194 7.47 0.71 -19.37
CA GLU A 194 6.83 -0.61 -19.46
C GLU A 194 5.70 -0.78 -18.46
N ALA A 195 5.77 -0.08 -17.32
CA ALA A 195 4.85 -0.28 -16.20
C ALA A 195 3.59 0.59 -16.28
N LEU A 196 3.76 1.87 -16.61
CA LEU A 196 2.72 2.88 -16.32
C LEU A 196 1.54 2.82 -17.29
N VAL A 197 1.77 2.59 -18.59
CA VAL A 197 0.70 2.58 -19.59
C VAL A 197 -0.24 1.38 -19.42
N PRO A 198 0.25 0.12 -19.27
CA PRO A 198 -0.60 -1.02 -18.98
C PRO A 198 -1.37 -0.86 -17.67
N LEU A 199 -0.74 -0.26 -16.64
CA LEU A 199 -1.36 -0.01 -15.35
C LEU A 199 -2.54 0.96 -15.48
N LEU A 200 -2.35 2.07 -16.18
CA LEU A 200 -3.41 3.03 -16.48
C LEU A 200 -4.55 2.40 -17.27
N ALA A 201 -4.24 1.65 -18.32
CA ALA A 201 -5.24 0.98 -19.15
C ALA A 201 -6.10 0.00 -18.35
N ARG A 202 -5.46 -0.79 -17.44
CA ARG A 202 -6.15 -1.77 -16.58
C ARG A 202 -7.12 -1.13 -15.60
N TYR A 203 -6.76 0.00 -15.00
CA TYR A 203 -7.54 0.58 -13.91
C TYR A 203 -8.38 1.80 -14.29
N ARG A 204 -8.24 2.30 -15.52
CA ARG A 204 -8.95 3.50 -16.02
C ARG A 204 -10.47 3.42 -15.83
N GLN A 205 -11.09 2.30 -16.17
CA GLN A 205 -12.53 2.13 -16.04
C GLN A 205 -13.00 2.03 -14.58
N GLY A 206 -12.18 1.43 -13.71
CA GLY A 206 -12.56 1.20 -12.31
C GLY A 206 -12.44 2.43 -11.40
N LEU A 207 -11.67 3.44 -11.80
CA LEU A 207 -11.37 4.61 -10.97
C LEU A 207 -12.10 5.89 -11.42
N GLU A 208 -12.88 5.85 -12.50
CA GLU A 208 -13.46 7.07 -13.11
C GLU A 208 -12.40 8.16 -13.28
N LEU A 209 -11.27 7.79 -13.90
CA LEU A 209 -10.11 8.64 -14.02
C LEU A 209 -10.37 9.81 -14.96
N GLY A 210 -9.81 10.99 -14.64
CA GLY A 210 -9.84 12.18 -15.50
C GLY A 210 -9.19 11.93 -16.87
N GLU A 211 -9.51 12.79 -17.82
CA GLU A 211 -9.08 12.68 -19.22
C GLU A 211 -7.59 13.02 -19.44
N VAL A 212 -6.97 13.75 -18.49
CA VAL A 212 -5.60 14.24 -18.61
C VAL A 212 -4.67 13.40 -17.74
N VAL A 213 -3.63 12.85 -18.34
CA VAL A 213 -2.56 12.12 -17.65
C VAL A 213 -1.26 12.91 -17.78
N VAL A 214 -0.62 13.19 -16.66
CA VAL A 214 0.68 13.86 -16.60
C VAL A 214 1.74 12.84 -16.24
N LEU A 215 2.66 12.62 -17.15
CA LEU A 215 3.80 11.70 -17.02
C LEU A 215 5.09 12.49 -17.01
N ASP A 216 6.12 11.98 -16.34
CA ASP A 216 7.48 12.51 -16.49
C ASP A 216 8.02 12.26 -17.91
N GLY A 217 8.92 13.15 -18.37
CA GLY A 217 9.52 13.08 -19.70
C GLY A 217 10.24 11.77 -20.02
N ALA A 218 10.67 11.01 -19.02
CA ALA A 218 11.23 9.67 -19.16
C ALA A 218 10.24 8.64 -19.72
N SER A 219 8.93 8.89 -19.58
CA SER A 219 7.85 8.02 -20.07
C SER A 219 7.49 8.27 -21.55
N TYR A 220 8.14 9.22 -22.19
CA TYR A 220 7.87 9.60 -23.59
C TYR A 220 8.47 8.57 -24.56
N SER A 221 7.64 7.73 -25.13
CA SER A 221 8.00 6.86 -26.27
C SER A 221 6.96 6.95 -27.38
N GLN A 222 7.34 6.62 -28.63
CA GLN A 222 6.37 6.59 -29.74
C GLN A 222 5.24 5.58 -29.52
N GLU A 223 5.52 4.47 -28.85
CA GLU A 223 4.52 3.46 -28.49
C GLU A 223 3.52 3.98 -27.46
N ASN A 224 3.99 4.73 -26.47
CA ASN A 224 3.14 5.28 -25.41
C ASN A 224 2.24 6.44 -25.85
N LEU A 225 2.55 7.09 -26.98
CA LEU A 225 1.74 8.16 -27.57
C LEU A 225 0.56 7.66 -28.40
N GLY A 226 0.55 6.38 -28.74
CA GLY A 226 -0.49 5.74 -29.57
C GLY A 226 -1.49 4.88 -28.81
N ALA A 227 -1.31 4.72 -27.49
CA ALA A 227 -2.17 3.91 -26.61
C ALA A 227 -3.11 4.78 -25.80
#